data_79202792dc368dc1ff8dca5cd0988dc1
#
_entry.id   79202792dc368dc1ff8dca5cd0988dc1
#
_cell.length_a   1.000
_cell.length_b   1.000
_cell.length_c   1.000
_cell.angle_alpha   90.00
_cell.angle_beta   90.00
_cell.angle_gamma   90.00
#
_symmetry.space_group_name_H-M   'P 1'
#
loop_
_entity.id
_entity.type
_entity.pdbx_description
1 polymer ?
#
loop_
_entity_poly.entity_id
_entity_poly.type
_entity_poly.pdbx_seq_one_letter_code
_entity_poly.pdbx_strand_id
1 'polypeptide(L)'
;ISLGLVGSEMCIRDRLMGLPYPGGPEIESLAKKGITGKFDFPRPLKNKKNCDFSFSGLKTHILQTWNKAEQTDQIKADIALELQHTVVDCLQSRLQNAIEQTKATSVVVSGGVTANQFIRTSLEDFGSKAGLAIYYPSKNFCTDNGAMIAYAGYLKYAANQLCDLEGEVRARWPLSET
;
A
#
# COMPACT_ATOMS: atom_id res chain seq x y z
N ILE A 1 -2.23 -9.16 -6.31
CA ILE A 1 -1.19 -8.76 -5.34
C ILE A 1 -1.90 -8.04 -4.19
N SER A 2 -1.86 -8.61 -2.98
CA SER A 2 -2.56 -8.05 -1.82
C SER A 2 -1.77 -6.90 -1.19
N LEU A 3 -2.27 -5.67 -1.31
CA LEU A 3 -1.72 -4.47 -0.65
C LEU A 3 -2.17 -4.31 0.81
N GLY A 4 -3.01 -5.22 1.34
CA GLY A 4 -3.50 -5.17 2.71
C GLY A 4 -2.40 -5.16 3.77
N LEU A 5 -1.27 -5.80 3.48
CA LEU A 5 -0.09 -5.79 4.35
C LEU A 5 0.52 -4.38 4.52
N VAL A 6 0.53 -3.56 3.46
CA VAL A 6 1.06 -2.19 3.52
C VAL A 6 0.20 -1.31 4.41
N GLY A 7 -1.13 -1.44 4.33
CA GLY A 7 -2.05 -0.67 5.18
C GLY A 7 -1.90 -0.99 6.66
N SER A 8 -1.83 -2.27 7.04
CA SER A 8 -1.66 -2.68 8.43
C SER A 8 -0.30 -2.26 8.99
N GLU A 9 0.76 -2.34 8.21
CA GLU A 9 2.10 -1.89 8.61
C GLU A 9 2.17 -0.36 8.78
N MET A 10 1.49 0.41 7.94
CA MET A 10 1.38 1.86 8.14
C MET A 10 0.62 2.19 9.43
N CYS A 11 -0.53 1.60 9.71
CA CYS A 11 -1.30 1.83 10.94
C CYS A 11 -0.53 1.49 12.22
N ILE A 12 0.33 0.49 12.20
CA ILE A 12 1.13 0.12 13.37
C ILE A 12 2.24 1.15 13.63
N ARG A 13 2.87 1.69 12.59
CA ARG A 13 3.92 2.72 12.71
C ARG A 13 3.39 4.02 13.27
N ASP A 14 2.17 4.40 12.94
CA ASP A 14 1.49 5.59 13.45
C ASP A 14 1.46 5.59 14.98
N ARG A 15 1.09 4.46 15.56
CA ARG A 15 1.07 4.28 17.03
C ARG A 15 2.46 4.35 17.66
N LEU A 16 3.51 3.91 16.93
CA LEU A 16 4.89 3.93 17.45
C LEU A 16 5.49 5.34 17.45
N MET A 17 5.09 6.21 16.52
CA MET A 17 5.56 7.60 16.44
C MET A 17 4.61 8.59 17.14
N GLY A 18 3.56 8.09 17.81
CA GLY A 18 2.58 8.92 18.50
C GLY A 18 1.66 9.71 17.58
N LEU A 19 1.49 9.25 16.33
CA LEU A 19 0.60 9.89 15.37
C LEU A 19 -0.86 9.50 15.63
N PRO A 20 -1.83 10.41 15.39
CA PRO A 20 -3.24 10.11 15.53
C PRO A 20 -3.71 9.08 14.48
N TYR A 21 -4.80 8.41 14.78
CA TYR A 21 -5.46 7.49 13.84
C TYR A 21 -6.51 8.27 12.99
N PRO A 22 -6.61 8.02 11.68
CA PRO A 22 -5.85 7.09 10.84
C PRO A 22 -4.50 7.69 10.41
N GLY A 23 -3.40 6.96 10.62
CA GLY A 23 -2.06 7.47 10.42
C GLY A 23 -1.58 7.64 8.98
N GLY A 24 -2.24 7.01 8.00
CA GLY A 24 -1.88 7.18 6.59
C GLY A 24 -1.87 8.64 6.11
N PRO A 25 -2.94 9.41 6.32
CA PRO A 25 -2.98 10.85 6.02
C PRO A 25 -1.95 11.68 6.81
N GLU A 26 -1.69 11.32 8.07
CA GLU A 26 -0.71 12.00 8.90
C GLU A 26 0.72 11.79 8.38
N ILE A 27 1.06 10.55 8.00
CA ILE A 27 2.35 10.26 7.34
C ILE A 27 2.49 11.05 6.05
N GLU A 28 1.44 11.15 5.23
CA GLU A 28 1.48 11.94 4.01
C GLU A 28 1.69 13.44 4.30
N SER A 29 1.03 13.96 5.33
CA SER A 29 1.18 15.36 5.74
C SER A 29 2.58 15.67 6.27
N LEU A 30 3.12 14.79 7.12
CA LEU A 30 4.47 14.93 7.66
C LEU A 30 5.54 14.82 6.58
N ALA A 31 5.42 13.85 5.68
CA ALA A 31 6.37 13.62 4.61
C ALA A 31 6.59 14.86 3.72
N LYS A 32 5.58 15.72 3.57
CA LYS A 32 5.71 16.99 2.81
C LYS A 32 6.73 17.95 3.43
N LYS A 33 7.05 17.80 4.72
CA LYS A 33 8.01 18.61 5.45
C LYS A 33 9.37 17.92 5.60
N GLY A 34 9.49 16.67 5.14
CA GLY A 34 10.70 15.86 5.25
C GLY A 34 11.78 16.27 4.28
N ILE A 35 13.03 15.97 4.63
CA ILE A 35 14.21 16.19 3.81
C ILE A 35 14.69 14.82 3.32
N THR A 36 14.86 14.69 1.99
CA THR A 36 15.32 13.45 1.37
C THR A 36 16.76 13.11 1.75
N GLY A 37 17.10 11.82 1.75
CA GLY A 37 18.49 11.35 1.92
C GLY A 37 18.98 11.36 3.38
N LYS A 38 18.11 11.60 4.36
CA LYS A 38 18.48 11.55 5.78
C LYS A 38 18.48 10.12 6.34
N PHE A 39 17.66 9.26 5.79
CA PHE A 39 17.52 7.86 6.18
C PHE A 39 17.55 6.98 4.94
N ASP A 40 17.95 5.72 5.12
CA ASP A 40 17.88 4.67 4.11
C ASP A 40 17.22 3.44 4.75
N PHE A 41 15.98 3.15 4.33
CA PHE A 41 15.23 2.02 4.86
C PHE A 41 15.37 0.79 3.95
N PRO A 42 15.30 -0.41 4.53
CA PRO A 42 15.41 -1.64 3.75
C PRO A 42 14.26 -1.76 2.73
N ARG A 43 14.60 -2.18 1.52
CA ARG A 43 13.66 -2.53 0.45
C ARG A 43 13.62 -4.05 0.31
N PRO A 44 12.80 -4.74 1.11
CA PRO A 44 12.78 -6.21 1.08
C PRO A 44 12.45 -6.74 -0.31
N LEU A 45 13.09 -7.84 -0.67
CA LEU A 45 12.90 -8.54 -1.94
C LEU A 45 13.28 -7.75 -3.20
N LYS A 46 13.91 -6.58 -3.12
CA LYS A 46 14.25 -5.72 -4.26
C LYS A 46 14.89 -6.51 -5.42
N ASN A 47 15.77 -7.47 -5.11
CA ASN A 47 16.53 -8.26 -6.10
C ASN A 47 15.85 -9.59 -6.45
N LYS A 48 14.64 -9.88 -5.96
CA LYS A 48 13.89 -11.08 -6.31
C LYS A 48 13.02 -10.84 -7.54
N LYS A 49 13.00 -11.80 -8.46
CA LYS A 49 12.18 -11.73 -9.69
C LYS A 49 10.73 -12.18 -9.49
N ASN A 50 10.30 -12.42 -8.27
CA ASN A 50 8.89 -12.73 -7.96
C ASN A 50 8.06 -11.46 -7.78
N CYS A 51 6.74 -11.61 -7.68
CA CYS A 51 5.79 -10.52 -7.45
C CYS A 51 5.35 -10.43 -5.98
N ASP A 52 6.01 -11.16 -5.07
CA ASP A 52 5.68 -11.16 -3.66
C ASP A 52 6.06 -9.84 -3.00
N PHE A 53 5.23 -9.39 -2.08
CA PHE A 53 5.53 -8.26 -1.22
C PHE A 53 6.01 -8.72 0.15
N SER A 54 6.99 -8.03 0.68
CA SER A 54 7.38 -8.14 2.07
C SER A 54 7.69 -6.76 2.63
N PHE A 55 7.11 -6.46 3.77
CA PHE A 55 7.47 -5.31 4.59
C PHE A 55 7.97 -5.78 5.95
N SER A 56 8.33 -7.08 6.04
CA SER A 56 8.93 -7.67 7.24
C SER A 56 10.21 -6.93 7.60
N GLY A 57 10.34 -6.59 8.85
CA GLY A 57 11.48 -5.84 9.37
C GLY A 57 11.43 -4.32 9.16
N LEU A 58 10.66 -3.79 8.20
CA LEU A 58 10.57 -2.35 7.97
C LEU A 58 10.05 -1.61 9.21
N LYS A 59 9.01 -2.15 9.85
CA LYS A 59 8.49 -1.63 11.12
C LYS A 59 9.55 -1.57 12.21
N THR A 60 10.26 -2.67 12.41
CA THR A 60 11.32 -2.77 13.43
C THR A 60 12.45 -1.79 13.12
N HIS A 61 12.84 -1.66 11.85
CA HIS A 61 13.87 -0.74 11.42
C HIS A 61 13.49 0.72 11.69
N ILE A 62 12.26 1.12 11.34
CA ILE A 62 11.76 2.47 11.61
C ILE A 62 11.74 2.76 13.12
N LEU A 63 11.25 1.81 13.92
CA LEU A 63 11.23 1.97 15.37
C LEU A 63 12.66 2.12 15.95
N GLN A 64 13.59 1.31 15.49
CA GLN A 64 14.99 1.40 15.92
C GLN A 64 15.63 2.72 15.50
N THR A 65 15.32 3.20 14.29
CA THR A 65 15.80 4.49 13.80
C THR A 65 15.24 5.63 14.62
N TRP A 66 13.93 5.61 14.91
CA TRP A 66 13.27 6.61 15.75
C TRP A 66 13.85 6.64 17.18
N ASN A 67 14.04 5.47 17.79
CA ASN A 67 14.57 5.38 19.15
C ASN A 67 16.06 5.80 19.27
N LYS A 68 16.82 5.73 18.18
CA LYS A 68 18.23 6.15 18.15
C LYS A 68 18.42 7.61 17.77
N ALA A 69 17.44 8.21 17.12
CA ALA A 69 17.50 9.59 16.68
C ALA A 69 17.02 10.55 17.79
N GLU A 70 17.38 11.81 17.63
CA GLU A 70 16.77 12.89 18.41
C GLU A 70 15.28 13.01 17.97
N GLN A 71 14.36 12.77 18.91
CA GLN A 71 12.93 12.63 18.63
C GLN A 71 12.25 13.98 18.37
N THR A 72 12.68 14.68 17.31
CA THR A 72 12.16 15.96 16.88
C THR A 72 11.07 15.80 15.80
N ASP A 73 10.25 16.82 15.61
CA ASP A 73 9.23 16.84 14.55
C ASP A 73 9.87 16.80 13.14
N GLN A 74 11.08 17.34 12.97
CA GLN A 74 11.80 17.24 11.70
C GLN A 74 12.21 15.80 11.42
N ILE A 75 12.74 15.08 12.38
CA ILE A 75 13.10 13.66 12.25
C ILE A 75 11.86 12.80 11.96
N LYS A 76 10.70 13.10 12.57
CA LYS A 76 9.44 12.44 12.20
C LYS A 76 9.10 12.65 10.72
N ALA A 77 9.23 13.88 10.23
CA ALA A 77 8.95 14.23 8.85
C ALA A 77 9.91 13.51 7.88
N ASP A 78 11.20 13.47 8.20
CA ASP A 78 12.23 12.81 7.40
C ASP A 78 11.99 11.29 7.32
N ILE A 79 11.64 10.66 8.44
CA ILE A 79 11.26 9.24 8.51
C ILE A 79 9.99 8.98 7.69
N ALA A 80 8.97 9.84 7.79
CA ALA A 80 7.73 9.72 7.04
C ALA A 80 7.97 9.80 5.53
N LEU A 81 8.83 10.71 5.10
CA LEU A 81 9.19 10.86 3.69
C LEU A 81 9.94 9.64 3.17
N GLU A 82 10.98 9.17 3.89
CA GLU A 82 11.74 7.99 3.48
C GLU A 82 10.88 6.73 3.47
N LEU A 83 9.92 6.62 4.38
CA LEU A 83 8.94 5.55 4.38
C LEU A 83 8.11 5.54 3.08
N GLN A 84 7.62 6.71 2.63
CA GLN A 84 6.85 6.79 1.38
C GLN A 84 7.71 6.38 0.17
N HIS A 85 8.97 6.85 0.11
CA HIS A 85 9.90 6.43 -0.93
C HIS A 85 10.14 4.92 -0.91
N THR A 86 10.38 4.35 0.27
CA THR A 86 10.59 2.89 0.43
C THR A 86 9.39 2.08 -0.06
N VAL A 87 8.17 2.51 0.28
CA VAL A 87 6.94 1.83 -0.17
C VAL A 87 6.80 1.93 -1.69
N VAL A 88 7.02 3.12 -2.27
CA VAL A 88 6.97 3.33 -3.73
C VAL A 88 7.98 2.43 -4.45
N ASP A 89 9.23 2.39 -3.98
CA ASP A 89 10.29 1.57 -4.57
C ASP A 89 9.92 0.08 -4.55
N CYS A 90 9.36 -0.40 -3.44
CA CYS A 90 8.88 -1.77 -3.33
C CYS A 90 7.73 -2.06 -4.31
N LEU A 91 6.75 -1.15 -4.42
CA LEU A 91 5.61 -1.29 -5.33
C LEU A 91 6.06 -1.30 -6.79
N GLN A 92 6.88 -0.34 -7.19
CA GLN A 92 7.38 -0.24 -8.57
C GLN A 92 8.21 -1.45 -8.97
N SER A 93 9.09 -1.93 -8.07
CA SER A 93 9.90 -3.12 -8.31
C SER A 93 9.03 -4.38 -8.54
N ARG A 94 7.97 -4.57 -7.78
CA ARG A 94 7.06 -5.71 -7.95
C ARG A 94 6.18 -5.57 -9.18
N LEU A 95 5.73 -4.35 -9.45
CA LEU A 95 4.95 -4.03 -10.64
C LEU A 95 5.76 -4.27 -11.91
N GLN A 96 7.04 -3.86 -11.94
CA GLN A 96 7.94 -4.15 -13.04
C GLN A 96 8.07 -5.66 -13.30
N ASN A 97 8.28 -6.46 -12.24
CA ASN A 97 8.35 -7.93 -12.39
C ASN A 97 7.02 -8.50 -12.92
N ALA A 98 5.89 -8.01 -12.43
CA ALA A 98 4.58 -8.47 -12.88
C ALA A 98 4.34 -8.16 -14.37
N ILE A 99 4.71 -6.97 -14.83
CA ILE A 99 4.63 -6.57 -16.24
C ILE A 99 5.50 -7.48 -17.11
N GLU A 100 6.74 -7.74 -16.67
CA GLU A 100 7.66 -8.60 -17.41
C GLU A 100 7.12 -10.04 -17.55
N GLN A 101 6.43 -10.55 -16.53
CA GLN A 101 5.88 -11.91 -16.52
C GLN A 101 4.57 -12.03 -17.29
N THR A 102 3.68 -11.04 -17.16
CA THR A 102 2.31 -11.10 -17.70
C THR A 102 2.14 -10.38 -19.02
N LYS A 103 3.07 -9.49 -19.39
CA LYS A 103 2.94 -8.57 -20.54
C LYS A 103 1.70 -7.69 -20.46
N ALA A 104 1.21 -7.42 -19.26
CA ALA A 104 0.05 -6.56 -19.04
C ALA A 104 0.34 -5.13 -19.50
N THR A 105 -0.62 -4.52 -20.18
CA THR A 105 -0.60 -3.12 -20.65
C THR A 105 -1.37 -2.18 -19.73
N SER A 106 -2.07 -2.74 -18.76
CA SER A 106 -2.83 -1.97 -17.77
C SER A 106 -2.82 -2.65 -16.40
N VAL A 107 -2.98 -1.83 -15.37
CA VAL A 107 -3.06 -2.29 -13.98
C VAL A 107 -4.12 -1.50 -13.22
N VAL A 108 -4.84 -2.17 -12.34
CA VAL A 108 -5.75 -1.55 -11.38
C VAL A 108 -5.08 -1.56 -10.02
N VAL A 109 -4.98 -0.40 -9.38
CA VAL A 109 -4.37 -0.24 -8.06
C VAL A 109 -5.45 0.27 -7.08
N SER A 110 -5.75 -0.51 -6.05
CA SER A 110 -6.79 -0.20 -5.06
C SER A 110 -6.35 -0.51 -3.64
N GLY A 111 -7.17 -0.15 -2.65
CA GLY A 111 -6.89 -0.32 -1.24
C GLY A 111 -6.43 0.98 -0.56
N GLY A 112 -6.44 1.03 0.77
CA GLY A 112 -6.24 2.25 1.57
C GLY A 112 -4.94 2.99 1.29
N VAL A 113 -3.86 2.28 0.98
CA VAL A 113 -2.55 2.91 0.65
C VAL A 113 -2.63 3.76 -0.62
N THR A 114 -3.53 3.42 -1.55
CA THR A 114 -3.71 4.15 -2.80
C THR A 114 -4.49 5.46 -2.64
N ALA A 115 -4.98 5.77 -1.44
CA ALA A 115 -5.50 7.10 -1.12
C ALA A 115 -4.37 8.15 -1.00
N ASN A 116 -3.13 7.71 -0.73
CA ASN A 116 -1.96 8.58 -0.63
C ASN A 116 -1.58 9.14 -2.01
N GLN A 117 -1.55 10.48 -2.11
CA GLN A 117 -1.31 11.16 -3.38
C GLN A 117 0.12 10.99 -3.90
N PHE A 118 1.11 10.97 -3.01
CA PHE A 118 2.51 10.74 -3.39
C PHE A 118 2.69 9.39 -4.06
N ILE A 119 2.09 8.33 -3.49
CA ILE A 119 2.14 6.98 -4.06
C ILE A 119 1.45 6.94 -5.42
N ARG A 120 0.25 7.57 -5.58
CA ARG A 120 -0.44 7.66 -6.87
C ARG A 120 0.44 8.31 -7.93
N THR A 121 0.92 9.52 -7.66
CA THR A 121 1.75 10.28 -8.61
C THR A 121 3.00 9.49 -9.00
N SER A 122 3.67 8.87 -8.02
CA SER A 122 4.87 8.06 -8.29
C SER A 122 4.59 6.82 -9.15
N LEU A 123 3.43 6.20 -8.98
CA LEU A 123 3.03 5.06 -9.83
C LEU A 123 2.58 5.53 -11.21
N GLU A 124 1.88 6.66 -11.34
CA GLU A 124 1.49 7.27 -12.62
C GLU A 124 2.72 7.63 -13.46
N ASP A 125 3.74 8.23 -12.83
CA ASP A 125 5.03 8.54 -13.48
C ASP A 125 5.75 7.25 -13.94
N PHE A 126 5.72 6.21 -13.10
CA PHE A 126 6.25 4.89 -13.47
C PHE A 126 5.48 4.30 -14.65
N GLY A 127 4.15 4.31 -14.60
CA GLY A 127 3.29 3.80 -15.66
C GLY A 127 3.54 4.51 -16.99
N SER A 128 3.64 5.83 -16.96
CA SER A 128 3.93 6.64 -18.14
C SER A 128 5.26 6.27 -18.79
N LYS A 129 6.30 6.03 -17.98
CA LYS A 129 7.62 5.60 -18.46
C LYS A 129 7.64 4.17 -18.99
N ALA A 130 6.82 3.29 -18.43
CA ALA A 130 6.72 1.89 -18.79
C ALA A 130 5.69 1.60 -19.91
N GLY A 131 4.96 2.61 -20.38
CA GLY A 131 3.85 2.42 -21.33
C GLY A 131 2.67 1.65 -20.75
N LEU A 132 2.44 1.77 -19.43
CA LEU A 132 1.43 1.06 -18.66
C LEU A 132 0.29 2.00 -18.26
N ALA A 133 -0.94 1.66 -18.58
CA ALA A 133 -2.12 2.39 -18.09
C ALA A 133 -2.41 2.00 -16.64
N ILE A 134 -2.49 3.00 -15.74
CA ILE A 134 -2.78 2.76 -14.32
C ILE A 134 -4.16 3.33 -13.99
N TYR A 135 -5.01 2.49 -13.39
CA TYR A 135 -6.37 2.84 -12.99
C TYR A 135 -6.52 2.79 -11.47
N TYR A 136 -7.25 3.75 -10.93
CA TYR A 136 -7.57 3.82 -9.49
C TYR A 136 -9.06 3.98 -9.30
N PRO A 137 -9.63 3.43 -8.24
CA PRO A 137 -10.95 3.86 -7.78
C PRO A 137 -10.89 5.30 -7.28
N SER A 138 -12.03 5.96 -7.19
CA SER A 138 -12.10 7.25 -6.51
C SER A 138 -11.63 7.11 -5.05
N LYS A 139 -11.09 8.17 -4.47
CA LYS A 139 -10.51 8.14 -3.10
C LYS A 139 -11.50 7.61 -2.06
N ASN A 140 -12.79 7.89 -2.22
CA ASN A 140 -13.85 7.44 -1.32
C ASN A 140 -14.06 5.92 -1.33
N PHE A 141 -13.62 5.23 -2.39
CA PHE A 141 -13.72 3.77 -2.53
C PHE A 141 -12.38 3.05 -2.37
N CYS A 142 -11.33 3.74 -1.93
CA CYS A 142 -10.03 3.11 -1.68
C CYS A 142 -9.96 2.33 -0.37
N THR A 143 -10.81 2.69 0.61
CA THR A 143 -10.94 1.98 1.89
C THR A 143 -12.17 1.11 1.90
N ASP A 144 -12.26 0.20 2.87
CA ASP A 144 -13.41 -0.69 3.04
C ASP A 144 -14.71 0.13 3.14
N ASN A 145 -15.71 -0.25 2.35
CA ASN A 145 -17.00 0.42 2.32
C ASN A 145 -18.12 -0.53 1.91
N GLY A 146 -19.36 -0.25 2.37
CA GLY A 146 -20.50 -1.08 2.07
C GLY A 146 -20.90 -1.13 0.59
N ALA A 147 -20.59 -0.07 -0.19
CA ALA A 147 -20.95 -0.01 -1.60
C ALA A 147 -20.19 -1.06 -2.43
N MET A 148 -18.89 -1.29 -2.14
CA MET A 148 -18.11 -2.32 -2.84
C MET A 148 -18.65 -3.72 -2.58
N ILE A 149 -19.09 -4.00 -1.36
CA ILE A 149 -19.67 -5.30 -0.98
C ILE A 149 -21.05 -5.49 -1.62
N ALA A 150 -21.89 -4.45 -1.59
CA ALA A 150 -23.19 -4.48 -2.25
C ALA A 150 -23.06 -4.69 -3.77
N TYR A 151 -22.09 -4.03 -4.41
CA TYR A 151 -21.84 -4.20 -5.84
C TYR A 151 -21.31 -5.60 -6.17
N ALA A 152 -20.38 -6.13 -5.38
CA ALA A 152 -19.90 -7.51 -5.54
C ALA A 152 -21.03 -8.54 -5.37
N GLY A 153 -21.92 -8.33 -4.39
CA GLY A 153 -23.13 -9.13 -4.20
C GLY A 153 -24.09 -9.05 -5.40
N TYR A 154 -24.30 -7.85 -5.94
CA TYR A 154 -25.10 -7.65 -7.14
C TYR A 154 -24.52 -8.41 -8.36
N LEU A 155 -23.22 -8.36 -8.57
CA LEU A 155 -22.57 -9.08 -9.68
C LEU A 155 -22.74 -10.60 -9.54
N LYS A 156 -22.58 -11.15 -8.34
CA LYS A 156 -22.82 -12.57 -8.07
C LYS A 156 -24.30 -12.94 -8.30
N TYR A 157 -25.23 -12.10 -7.83
CA TYR A 157 -26.66 -12.29 -8.08
C TYR A 157 -26.98 -12.31 -9.58
N ALA A 158 -26.47 -11.33 -10.35
CA ALA A 158 -26.69 -11.24 -11.78
C ALA A 158 -26.09 -12.43 -12.57
N ALA A 159 -25.00 -13.01 -12.03
CA ALA A 159 -24.38 -14.23 -12.57
C ALA A 159 -25.04 -15.52 -12.08
N ASN A 160 -26.14 -15.44 -11.33
CA ASN A 160 -26.84 -16.57 -10.71
C ASN A 160 -25.94 -17.42 -9.78
N GLN A 161 -24.95 -16.78 -9.16
CA GLN A 161 -24.03 -17.36 -8.18
C GLN A 161 -24.52 -17.04 -6.77
N LEU A 162 -25.62 -17.68 -6.38
CA LEU A 162 -26.19 -17.54 -5.05
C LEU A 162 -25.54 -18.55 -4.11
N CYS A 163 -25.23 -18.12 -2.89
CA CYS A 163 -24.82 -19.01 -1.81
C CYS A 163 -26.02 -19.24 -0.84
N ASP A 164 -25.97 -20.33 -0.10
CA ASP A 164 -26.90 -20.59 0.98
C ASP A 164 -26.76 -19.51 2.07
N LEU A 165 -27.83 -19.34 2.87
CA LEU A 165 -27.87 -18.39 3.98
C LEU A 165 -26.90 -18.76 5.12
N GLU A 166 -26.36 -19.99 5.11
CA GLU A 166 -25.32 -20.47 6.02
C GLU A 166 -23.92 -20.05 5.53
N GLY A 167 -23.64 -18.74 5.59
CA GLY A 167 -22.34 -18.19 5.19
C GLY A 167 -21.25 -18.49 6.21
N GLU A 168 -20.11 -19.00 5.76
CA GLU A 168 -18.91 -19.13 6.59
C GLU A 168 -18.21 -17.76 6.72
N VAL A 169 -17.89 -17.36 7.96
CA VAL A 169 -17.09 -16.14 8.22
C VAL A 169 -15.62 -16.53 8.40
N ARG A 170 -14.75 -16.07 7.50
CA ARG A 170 -13.31 -16.30 7.57
C ARG A 170 -12.58 -14.99 7.77
N ALA A 171 -11.64 -14.95 8.72
CA ALA A 171 -10.77 -13.79 8.96
C ALA A 171 -9.79 -13.53 7.81
N ARG A 172 -9.47 -14.56 7.04
CA ARG A 172 -8.64 -14.48 5.82
C ARG A 172 -9.27 -15.34 4.75
N TRP A 173 -9.51 -14.74 3.59
CA TRP A 173 -10.02 -15.43 2.41
C TRP A 173 -9.03 -15.28 1.26
N PRO A 174 -8.44 -16.37 0.75
CA PRO A 174 -7.55 -16.30 -0.42
C PRO A 174 -8.30 -15.84 -1.67
N LEU A 175 -7.69 -14.96 -2.45
CA LEU A 175 -8.28 -14.49 -3.72
C LEU A 175 -8.52 -15.62 -4.74
N SER A 176 -7.81 -16.74 -4.60
CA SER A 176 -7.99 -17.93 -5.44
C SER A 176 -9.25 -18.73 -5.12
N GLU A 177 -9.94 -18.42 -4.03
CA GLU A 177 -11.14 -19.12 -3.57
C GLU A 177 -12.41 -18.25 -3.69
N THR A 178 -12.33 -17.08 -4.36
CA THR A 178 -13.46 -16.15 -4.53
C THR A 178 -14.08 -16.22 -5.90
#